data_b2513410a2719b84db83d02c09e948de
#
_entry.id   b2513410a2719b84db83d02c09e948de
#
_cell.length_a   1.000
_cell.length_b   1.000
_cell.length_c   1.000
_cell.angle_alpha   90.00
_cell.angle_beta   90.00
_cell.angle_gamma   90.00
#
_symmetry.space_group_name_H-M   'P 1'
#
loop_
_entity.id
_entity.type
_entity.pdbx_description
1 polymer ?
#
loop_
_entity_poly.entity_id
_entity_poly.type
_entity_poly.pdbx_seq_one_letter_code
_entity_poly.pdbx_strand_id
1 'polypeptide(L)'
;MVYGAINRKGEAYYTDLNRVLQAIGYRHKDYSWLITDCVCYPQNPAIAEMLAQDYCWLSGEQLSDLVMAENFQWIWADLCAFDKGIALAEVLQYELPRADGYDGFWQMPLTMQHPLAEIEIVPWDSSMTLLLSRRKDIVDNFRNYYPESENL
;
A
#
# COMPACT_ATOMS: atom_id res chain seq x y z
N MET A 1 -3.44 -11.20 14.74
CA MET A 1 -2.35 -10.27 15.04
C MET A 1 -1.95 -9.53 13.78
N VAL A 2 -1.54 -8.29 13.92
CA VAL A 2 -1.06 -7.46 12.80
C VAL A 2 0.41 -7.14 13.04
N TYR A 3 1.21 -7.32 11.99
CA TYR A 3 2.64 -7.00 11.99
C TYR A 3 2.86 -5.75 11.15
N GLY A 4 3.87 -4.96 11.48
CA GLY A 4 4.15 -3.74 10.74
C GLY A 4 5.64 -3.43 10.65
N ALA A 5 5.97 -2.72 9.58
CA ALA A 5 7.33 -2.22 9.35
C ALA A 5 7.27 -0.83 8.73
N ILE A 6 8.33 -0.09 8.93
CA ILE A 6 8.50 1.26 8.38
C ILE A 6 9.87 1.37 7.75
N ASN A 7 9.93 1.87 6.52
CA ASN A 7 11.18 2.15 5.84
C ASN A 7 11.27 3.63 5.52
N ARG A 8 12.31 4.29 6.05
CA ARG A 8 12.58 5.71 5.84
C ARG A 8 14.03 6.00 5.46
N LYS A 9 14.78 4.94 5.12
CA LYS A 9 16.19 5.04 4.72
C LYS A 9 16.50 4.09 3.58
N GLY A 10 17.56 4.39 2.82
CA GLY A 10 18.06 3.49 1.81
C GLY A 10 17.37 3.56 0.46
N GLU A 11 16.41 4.46 0.27
CA GLU A 11 15.74 4.67 -1.01
C GLU A 11 16.16 5.99 -1.64
N ALA A 12 16.16 6.02 -2.97
CA ALA A 12 16.41 7.25 -3.72
C ALA A 12 15.25 8.25 -3.54
N TYR A 13 14.02 7.75 -3.44
CA TYR A 13 12.83 8.54 -3.12
C TYR A 13 11.76 7.63 -2.50
N TYR A 14 10.85 8.21 -1.76
CA TYR A 14 9.71 7.52 -1.11
C TYR A 14 8.41 8.02 -1.72
N THR A 15 7.46 7.17 -2.09
CA THR A 15 7.54 5.71 -2.16
C THR A 15 7.80 5.29 -3.59
N ASP A 16 8.75 4.39 -3.80
CA ASP A 16 8.96 3.69 -5.07
C ASP A 16 8.17 2.38 -5.01
N LEU A 17 6.97 2.38 -5.56
CA LEU A 17 6.06 1.24 -5.42
C LEU A 17 6.58 -0.01 -6.13
N ASN A 18 7.30 0.13 -7.25
CA ASN A 18 7.93 -1.01 -7.90
C ASN A 18 8.82 -1.78 -6.94
N ARG A 19 9.61 -1.07 -6.16
CA ARG A 19 10.52 -1.69 -5.20
C ARG A 19 9.78 -2.27 -4.01
N VAL A 20 8.71 -1.61 -3.57
CA VAL A 20 7.89 -2.13 -2.47
C VAL A 20 7.23 -3.44 -2.87
N LEU A 21 6.70 -3.54 -4.09
CA LEU A 21 6.09 -4.79 -4.57
C LEU A 21 7.15 -5.90 -4.67
N GLN A 22 8.36 -5.58 -5.09
CA GLN A 22 9.47 -6.54 -5.07
C GLN A 22 9.80 -6.95 -3.64
N ALA A 23 9.81 -6.01 -2.71
CA ALA A 23 10.14 -6.26 -1.31
C ALA A 23 9.18 -7.24 -0.64
N ILE A 24 7.92 -7.27 -1.05
CA ILE A 24 6.95 -8.24 -0.53
C ILE A 24 6.90 -9.53 -1.37
N GLY A 25 7.91 -9.76 -2.23
CA GLY A 25 8.02 -10.97 -3.03
C GLY A 25 6.99 -11.08 -4.15
N TYR A 26 6.51 -9.96 -4.65
CA TYR A 26 5.45 -9.89 -5.67
C TYR A 26 4.15 -10.58 -5.24
N ARG A 27 3.92 -10.66 -3.94
CA ARG A 27 2.71 -11.27 -3.38
C ARG A 27 1.46 -10.45 -3.63
N HIS A 28 1.61 -9.22 -4.15
CA HIS A 28 0.49 -8.37 -4.53
C HIS A 28 -0.42 -9.04 -5.58
N LYS A 29 0.12 -9.95 -6.38
CA LYS A 29 -0.64 -10.67 -7.41
C LYS A 29 -1.67 -11.64 -6.84
N ASP A 30 -1.55 -11.99 -5.57
CA ASP A 30 -2.47 -12.90 -4.88
C ASP A 30 -3.75 -12.20 -4.40
N TYR A 31 -3.84 -10.88 -4.56
CA TYR A 31 -4.89 -10.06 -3.94
C TYR A 31 -5.54 -9.12 -4.93
N SER A 32 -6.72 -8.61 -4.54
CA SER A 32 -7.34 -7.41 -5.12
C SER A 32 -6.94 -6.20 -4.29
N TRP A 33 -6.86 -5.02 -4.91
CA TRP A 33 -6.33 -3.83 -4.27
C TRP A 33 -7.29 -2.66 -4.30
N LEU A 34 -7.44 -2.00 -3.17
CA LEU A 34 -8.15 -0.74 -3.01
C LEU A 34 -7.12 0.35 -2.76
N ILE A 35 -7.11 1.37 -3.63
CA ILE A 35 -6.23 2.53 -3.48
C ILE A 35 -7.09 3.72 -3.11
N THR A 36 -6.78 4.37 -2.00
CA THR A 36 -7.53 5.53 -1.50
C THR A 36 -6.58 6.63 -1.05
N ASP A 37 -7.11 7.83 -0.87
CA ASP A 37 -6.39 8.99 -0.31
C ASP A 37 -5.07 9.24 -1.02
N CYS A 38 -5.08 9.15 -2.37
CA CYS A 38 -3.88 9.18 -3.17
C CYS A 38 -3.52 10.60 -3.59
N VAL A 39 -2.26 10.97 -3.34
CA VAL A 39 -1.64 12.20 -3.85
C VAL A 39 -0.40 11.80 -4.63
N CYS A 40 -0.44 12.01 -5.93
CA CYS A 40 0.67 11.72 -6.85
C CYS A 40 0.50 12.56 -8.12
N TYR A 41 1.55 12.63 -8.92
CA TYR A 41 1.56 13.45 -10.13
C TYR A 41 2.12 12.67 -11.32
N PRO A 42 1.45 11.58 -11.75
CA PRO A 42 1.86 10.86 -12.95
C PRO A 42 1.69 11.72 -14.19
N GLN A 43 2.55 11.50 -15.20
CA GLN A 43 2.47 12.21 -16.47
C GLN A 43 1.38 11.64 -17.37
N ASN A 44 1.08 10.35 -17.24
CA ASN A 44 0.02 9.71 -18.01
C ASN A 44 -1.35 10.20 -17.51
N PRO A 45 -2.15 10.90 -18.36
CA PRO A 45 -3.42 11.46 -17.93
C PRO A 45 -4.44 10.42 -17.47
N ALA A 46 -4.44 9.23 -18.06
CA ALA A 46 -5.36 8.17 -17.70
C ALA A 46 -5.06 7.65 -16.28
N ILE A 47 -3.79 7.51 -15.94
CA ILE A 47 -3.36 7.11 -14.60
C ILE A 47 -3.71 8.21 -13.59
N ALA A 48 -3.44 9.46 -13.93
CA ALA A 48 -3.74 10.60 -13.05
C ALA A 48 -5.24 10.67 -12.74
N GLU A 49 -6.08 10.48 -13.75
CA GLU A 49 -7.54 10.51 -13.57
C GLU A 49 -8.02 9.35 -12.71
N MET A 50 -7.50 8.14 -12.95
CA MET A 50 -7.87 6.95 -12.20
C MET A 50 -7.54 7.09 -10.71
N LEU A 51 -6.36 7.62 -10.39
CA LEU A 51 -5.90 7.77 -9.01
C LEU A 51 -6.44 9.01 -8.31
N ALA A 52 -7.09 9.93 -9.03
CA ALA A 52 -7.73 11.11 -8.46
C ALA A 52 -9.13 10.83 -7.92
N GLN A 53 -9.68 9.64 -8.15
CA GLN A 53 -11.00 9.26 -7.67
C GLN A 53 -10.97 8.99 -6.17
N ASP A 54 -12.15 8.93 -5.53
CA ASP A 54 -12.27 8.60 -4.11
C ASP A 54 -11.65 7.24 -3.78
N TYR A 55 -11.77 6.30 -4.71
CA TYR A 55 -11.08 5.01 -4.63
C TYR A 55 -10.79 4.48 -6.03
N CYS A 56 -9.81 3.57 -6.09
CA CYS A 56 -9.48 2.80 -7.29
C CYS A 56 -9.42 1.33 -6.89
N TRP A 57 -10.09 0.46 -7.66
CA TRP A 57 -10.13 -0.98 -7.39
C TRP A 57 -9.45 -1.72 -8.54
N LEU A 58 -8.38 -2.46 -8.22
CA LEU A 58 -7.55 -3.14 -9.20
C LEU A 58 -7.30 -4.59 -8.79
N SER A 59 -7.15 -5.48 -9.78
CA SER A 59 -6.53 -6.78 -9.52
C SER A 59 -5.03 -6.59 -9.24
N GLY A 60 -4.38 -7.62 -8.70
CA GLY A 60 -2.92 -7.58 -8.51
C GLY A 60 -2.19 -7.43 -9.83
N GLU A 61 -2.67 -8.06 -10.90
CA GLU A 61 -2.10 -7.95 -12.23
C GLU A 61 -2.25 -6.53 -12.79
N GLN A 62 -3.41 -5.91 -12.58
CA GLN A 62 -3.63 -4.51 -12.98
C GLN A 62 -2.74 -3.56 -12.20
N LEU A 63 -2.48 -3.84 -10.92
CA LEU A 63 -1.53 -3.05 -10.13
C LEU A 63 -0.11 -3.18 -10.69
N SER A 64 0.30 -4.39 -11.10
CA SER A 64 1.57 -4.59 -11.79
C SER A 64 1.65 -3.77 -13.06
N ASP A 65 0.61 -3.79 -13.89
CA ASP A 65 0.58 -3.03 -15.15
C ASP A 65 0.68 -1.53 -14.88
N LEU A 66 0.00 -1.04 -13.84
CA LEU A 66 0.04 0.36 -13.45
C LEU A 66 1.46 0.82 -13.12
N VAL A 67 2.16 0.08 -12.25
CA VAL A 67 3.50 0.48 -11.83
C VAL A 67 4.54 0.28 -12.92
N MET A 68 4.31 -0.62 -13.88
CA MET A 68 5.18 -0.82 -15.03
C MET A 68 4.94 0.22 -16.12
N ALA A 69 3.74 0.76 -16.22
CA ALA A 69 3.41 1.77 -17.23
C ALA A 69 4.14 3.09 -16.97
N GLU A 70 4.28 3.46 -15.72
CA GLU A 70 4.98 4.67 -15.33
C GLU A 70 5.45 4.55 -13.88
N ASN A 71 6.74 4.85 -13.66
CA ASN A 71 7.31 4.87 -12.32
C ASN A 71 7.28 6.30 -11.78
N PHE A 72 6.24 6.63 -11.03
CA PHE A 72 6.07 7.93 -10.41
C PHE A 72 6.11 7.80 -8.89
N GLN A 73 6.40 8.91 -8.22
CA GLN A 73 6.44 8.95 -6.77
C GLN A 73 5.02 8.97 -6.19
N TRP A 74 4.78 8.10 -5.23
CA TRP A 74 3.55 8.10 -4.44
C TRP A 74 3.81 8.96 -3.21
N ILE A 75 3.21 10.15 -3.16
CA ILE A 75 3.43 11.09 -2.06
C ILE A 75 2.63 10.66 -0.84
N TRP A 76 1.33 10.45 -1.04
CA TRP A 76 0.41 9.91 -0.06
C TRP A 76 -0.47 8.87 -0.74
N ALA A 77 -0.71 7.77 -0.08
CA ALA A 77 -1.76 6.83 -0.47
C ALA A 77 -1.99 5.79 0.61
N ASP A 78 -3.12 5.13 0.53
CA ASP A 78 -3.38 3.90 1.28
C ASP A 78 -3.74 2.82 0.27
N LEU A 79 -2.94 1.76 0.22
CA LEU A 79 -3.16 0.62 -0.67
C LEU A 79 -3.47 -0.60 0.18
N CYS A 80 -4.73 -1.02 0.18
CA CYS A 80 -5.17 -2.19 0.93
C CYS A 80 -5.40 -3.38 0.02
N ALA A 81 -4.93 -4.55 0.43
CA ALA A 81 -5.09 -5.81 -0.29
C ALA A 81 -6.16 -6.68 0.37
N PHE A 82 -6.98 -7.29 -0.47
CA PHE A 82 -8.07 -8.17 -0.05
C PHE A 82 -7.97 -9.50 -0.78
N ASP A 83 -8.38 -10.59 -0.12
CA ASP A 83 -8.49 -11.88 -0.79
C ASP A 83 -9.34 -11.74 -2.05
N LYS A 84 -8.96 -12.46 -3.11
CA LYS A 84 -9.62 -12.36 -4.43
C LYS A 84 -11.10 -12.72 -4.39
N GLY A 85 -11.54 -13.49 -3.41
CA GLY A 85 -12.93 -13.85 -3.23
C GLY A 85 -13.81 -12.75 -2.64
N ILE A 86 -13.22 -11.66 -2.15
CA ILE A 86 -13.96 -10.55 -1.56
C ILE A 86 -14.34 -9.55 -2.66
N ALA A 87 -15.63 -9.27 -2.76
CA ALA A 87 -16.15 -8.34 -3.77
C ALA A 87 -15.98 -6.89 -3.32
N LEU A 88 -15.84 -5.98 -4.29
CA LEU A 88 -15.76 -4.55 -4.02
C LEU A 88 -16.95 -4.04 -3.20
N ALA A 89 -18.16 -4.51 -3.51
CA ALA A 89 -19.36 -4.10 -2.77
C ALA A 89 -19.26 -4.41 -1.28
N GLU A 90 -18.60 -5.50 -0.92
CA GLU A 90 -18.37 -5.88 0.47
C GLU A 90 -17.34 -4.96 1.13
N VAL A 91 -16.26 -4.67 0.40
CA VAL A 91 -15.21 -3.75 0.86
C VAL A 91 -15.78 -2.36 1.12
N LEU A 92 -16.65 -1.88 0.24
CA LEU A 92 -17.24 -0.54 0.34
C LEU A 92 -18.29 -0.39 1.44
N GLN A 93 -18.62 -1.44 2.16
CA GLN A 93 -19.47 -1.35 3.36
C GLN A 93 -18.76 -0.72 4.56
N TYR A 94 -17.45 -0.55 4.48
CA TYR A 94 -16.60 0.02 5.52
C TYR A 94 -16.08 1.38 5.09
N GLU A 95 -15.64 2.18 6.05
CA GLU A 95 -15.00 3.47 5.73
C GLU A 95 -13.79 3.26 4.82
N LEU A 96 -13.60 4.18 3.88
CA LEU A 96 -12.41 4.18 3.03
C LEU A 96 -11.18 4.48 3.87
N PRO A 97 -10.10 3.68 3.74
CA PRO A 97 -8.86 3.93 4.46
C PRO A 97 -8.26 5.31 4.09
N ARG A 98 -7.53 5.88 5.02
CA ARG A 98 -6.84 7.16 4.85
C ARG A 98 -5.37 7.02 5.19
N ALA A 99 -4.54 7.84 4.54
CA ALA A 99 -3.12 7.98 4.86
C ALA A 99 -2.90 9.29 5.60
N ASP A 100 -3.11 10.42 4.95
CA ASP A 100 -2.96 11.74 5.55
C ASP A 100 -4.05 11.95 6.62
N GLY A 101 -3.60 12.34 7.81
CA GLY A 101 -4.51 12.59 8.93
C GLY A 101 -4.94 11.37 9.71
N TYR A 102 -4.49 10.16 9.33
CA TYR A 102 -4.74 8.94 10.10
C TYR A 102 -3.56 8.65 11.03
N ASP A 103 -3.79 8.60 12.33
CA ASP A 103 -2.73 8.38 13.32
C ASP A 103 -2.72 6.97 13.92
N GLY A 104 -3.64 6.10 13.50
CA GLY A 104 -3.74 4.73 14.01
C GLY A 104 -2.52 3.86 13.71
N PHE A 105 -1.73 4.22 12.69
CA PHE A 105 -0.48 3.50 12.39
C PHE A 105 0.54 3.59 13.53
N TRP A 106 0.42 4.58 14.38
CA TRP A 106 1.36 4.85 15.47
C TRP A 106 0.85 4.36 16.83
N GLN A 107 -0.29 3.68 16.85
CA GLN A 107 -0.92 3.18 18.07
C GLN A 107 -0.71 1.68 18.22
N MET A 108 -0.50 1.23 19.46
CA MET A 108 -0.34 -0.18 19.79
C MET A 108 -1.54 -0.68 20.58
N PRO A 109 -2.01 -1.92 20.32
CA PRO A 109 -1.51 -2.86 19.30
C PRO A 109 -1.88 -2.42 17.88
N LEU A 110 -1.04 -2.81 16.91
CA LEU A 110 -1.32 -2.51 15.50
C LEU A 110 -2.63 -3.17 15.05
N THR A 111 -3.40 -2.42 14.26
CA THR A 111 -4.63 -2.92 13.64
C THR A 111 -4.65 -2.56 12.16
N MET A 112 -5.37 -3.37 11.37
CA MET A 112 -5.65 -3.01 9.99
C MET A 112 -6.73 -1.94 9.99
N GLN A 113 -6.53 -0.88 9.21
CA GLN A 113 -7.53 0.19 9.12
C GLN A 113 -8.85 -0.33 8.54
N HIS A 114 -8.76 -1.15 7.49
CA HIS A 114 -9.93 -1.84 6.95
C HIS A 114 -10.01 -3.25 7.52
N PRO A 115 -11.13 -3.66 8.14
CA PRO A 115 -11.21 -4.96 8.82
C PRO A 115 -10.99 -6.18 7.93
N LEU A 116 -11.24 -6.08 6.62
CA LEU A 116 -11.09 -7.20 5.69
C LEU A 116 -9.73 -7.22 5.00
N ALA A 117 -8.89 -6.22 5.22
CA ALA A 117 -7.59 -6.12 4.54
C ALA A 117 -6.58 -7.11 5.12
N GLU A 118 -5.78 -7.70 4.22
CA GLU A 118 -4.68 -8.59 4.57
C GLU A 118 -3.33 -7.86 4.56
N ILE A 119 -3.20 -6.84 3.71
CA ILE A 119 -1.99 -6.02 3.58
C ILE A 119 -2.42 -4.57 3.47
N GLU A 120 -1.63 -3.67 4.06
CA GLU A 120 -1.80 -2.23 3.90
C GLU A 120 -0.43 -1.64 3.63
N ILE A 121 -0.27 -0.99 2.46
CA ILE A 121 0.95 -0.28 2.08
C ILE A 121 0.62 1.21 2.11
N VAL A 122 1.43 1.98 2.84
CA VAL A 122 1.15 3.40 3.04
C VAL A 122 2.36 4.24 2.65
N PRO A 123 2.37 4.83 1.45
CA PRO A 123 3.25 5.97 1.16
C PRO A 123 2.91 7.12 2.10
N TRP A 124 3.91 7.66 2.78
CA TRP A 124 3.70 8.68 3.81
C TRP A 124 4.55 9.92 3.53
N ASP A 125 3.92 10.95 2.99
CA ASP A 125 4.45 12.31 2.85
C ASP A 125 5.84 12.38 2.20
N SER A 126 6.08 11.58 1.17
CA SER A 126 7.38 11.51 0.45
C SER A 126 8.58 11.24 1.36
N SER A 127 8.37 10.72 2.57
CA SER A 127 9.44 10.56 3.56
C SER A 127 9.62 9.13 4.04
N MET A 128 8.61 8.28 3.89
CA MET A 128 8.68 6.91 4.37
C MET A 128 7.61 6.04 3.73
N THR A 129 7.76 4.72 3.87
CA THR A 129 6.78 3.73 3.45
C THR A 129 6.45 2.84 4.64
N LEU A 130 5.17 2.71 4.95
CA LEU A 130 4.70 1.79 5.99
C LEU A 130 4.12 0.55 5.34
N LEU A 131 4.30 -0.59 5.98
CA LEU A 131 3.69 -1.85 5.60
C LEU A 131 3.07 -2.49 6.84
N LEU A 132 1.78 -2.79 6.76
CA LEU A 132 1.08 -3.57 7.78
C LEU A 132 0.51 -4.82 7.13
N SER A 133 0.52 -5.94 7.84
CA SER A 133 -0.07 -7.16 7.32
C SER A 133 -0.44 -8.12 8.45
N ARG A 134 -1.48 -8.91 8.19
CA ARG A 134 -1.80 -10.07 9.03
C ARG A 134 -0.83 -11.23 8.77
N ARG A 135 -0.07 -11.14 7.68
CA ARG A 135 0.89 -12.16 7.24
C ARG A 135 2.30 -11.75 7.65
N LYS A 136 2.81 -12.43 8.67
CA LYS A 136 4.16 -12.17 9.18
C LYS A 136 5.23 -12.34 8.10
N ASP A 137 5.07 -13.36 7.24
CA ASP A 137 6.02 -13.66 6.17
C ASP A 137 6.17 -12.50 5.18
N ILE A 138 5.09 -11.77 4.90
CA ILE A 138 5.13 -10.60 4.01
C ILE A 138 5.95 -9.47 4.66
N VAL A 139 5.72 -9.22 5.95
CA VAL A 139 6.48 -8.20 6.69
C VAL A 139 7.96 -8.60 6.81
N ASP A 140 8.24 -9.86 7.06
CA ASP A 140 9.61 -10.36 7.13
C ASP A 140 10.33 -10.18 5.79
N ASN A 141 9.67 -10.47 4.66
CA ASN A 141 10.24 -10.24 3.33
C ASN A 141 10.59 -8.76 3.11
N PHE A 142 9.69 -7.88 3.48
CA PHE A 142 9.91 -6.43 3.40
C PHE A 142 11.11 -6.00 4.24
N ARG A 143 11.18 -6.50 5.48
CA ARG A 143 12.30 -6.18 6.39
C ARG A 143 13.63 -6.69 5.87
N ASN A 144 13.65 -7.88 5.25
CA ASN A 144 14.85 -8.44 4.64
C ASN A 144 15.31 -7.66 3.41
N TYR A 145 14.35 -7.18 2.62
CA TYR A 145 14.65 -6.38 1.44
C TYR A 145 15.18 -5.00 1.81
N TYR A 146 14.65 -4.40 2.87
CA TYR A 146 15.06 -3.10 3.38
C TYR A 146 15.75 -3.28 4.74
N PRO A 147 17.09 -3.50 4.74
CA PRO A 147 17.79 -3.81 5.99
C PRO A 147 17.80 -2.66 7.00
N GLU A 148 17.58 -1.42 6.54
CA GLU A 148 17.48 -0.26 7.43
C GLU A 148 16.04 0.03 7.88
N SER A 149 15.07 -0.81 7.49
CA SER A 149 13.70 -0.68 7.97
C SER A 149 13.59 -1.11 9.43
N GLU A 150 12.53 -0.66 10.07
CA GLU A 150 12.27 -0.91 11.48
C GLU A 150 10.89 -1.52 11.66
N ASN A 151 10.65 -2.19 12.78
CA ASN A 151 9.30 -2.59 13.15
C ASN A 151 8.47 -1.38 13.55
N LEU A 152 7.20 -1.40 13.20
CA LEU A 152 6.22 -0.46 13.75
C LEU A 152 5.88 -0.83 15.19
#